data_4511f6008cf96fc51c0d920364eab584
#
_entry.id   4511f6008cf96fc51c0d920364eab584
#
_cell.length_a   1.000
_cell.length_b   1.000
_cell.length_c   1.000
_cell.angle_alpha   90.00
_cell.angle_beta   90.00
_cell.angle_gamma   90.00
#
_symmetry.space_group_name_H-M   'P 1'
#
loop_
_entity.id
_entity.type
_entity.pdbx_description
1 polymer ?
#
loop_
_entity_poly.entity_id
_entity_poly.type
_entity_poly.pdbx_seq_one_letter_code
_entity_poly.pdbx_strand_id
1 'polypeptide(L)'
;MKKKLLSITLCLTMVVAMLSGCKTQKEPTNGENVSTEAPKATDKPVDTATPAPEPFEITLGIWPEDTLPDDIKLHEGYVETFNTTHPNVEVVPAYYKYATDTFVPLAESGKLPTIFESWYTEPQKLIAGDFVADITDILQERGWLDAINPAIKELLSKDGRIYGIPRDGYALGLMLNVELFEEAGLVDANGYPLYPKTWTELAETAKKIKDATGQAGLCLLAKDGAGGWHFSTIAWAFGATLTLDNGDGTFTANVNTPEAISAMEFVKSLKWEYDVLTPDPTNEDWGSGFVNLGTGTAAMYIAANDAVNQPTQVNGLPVDKLSLCPLPAGPNGDQFSLLGGTPYFFSKDATKEQINAALDYLEIMGKAPVATDAAIAGMRADAQNRVNNGVPVIPRFPCWIDEQVLAAEKQIITEFGNVDTKLYDSYYDATTTEGNLRMEEPGSAQDLYAELTKVLQAVITDKNADVASLMEKANTNYQTILDGLKK
;
A
#
# COMPACT_ATOMS: atom_id res chain seq x y z
N MET A 1 -22.28 17.70 -41.33
CA MET A 1 -21.86 18.80 -42.23
C MET A 1 -20.52 19.34 -41.80
N LYS A 2 -19.54 19.26 -42.73
CA LYS A 2 -18.27 20.03 -42.86
C LYS A 2 -17.32 20.10 -41.64
N LYS A 3 -16.29 19.24 -41.59
CA LYS A 3 -14.91 19.37 -42.12
C LYS A 3 -14.29 20.79 -41.98
N LYS A 4 -13.20 20.93 -41.22
CA LYS A 4 -11.98 21.57 -41.72
C LYS A 4 -10.76 21.08 -40.91
N LEU A 5 -9.90 20.34 -41.61
CA LEU A 5 -8.46 20.22 -41.39
C LEU A 5 -7.79 21.59 -41.59
N LEU A 6 -6.72 21.84 -40.87
CA LEU A 6 -5.60 22.60 -41.43
C LEU A 6 -4.28 22.12 -40.77
N SER A 7 -3.49 21.43 -41.57
CA SER A 7 -2.04 21.24 -41.45
C SER A 7 -1.34 22.53 -41.89
N ILE A 8 -0.08 22.73 -41.49
CA ILE A 8 1.04 23.39 -42.20
C ILE A 8 2.19 23.49 -41.18
N THR A 9 3.23 22.67 -41.27
CA THR A 9 4.48 22.72 -42.06
C THR A 9 5.58 23.55 -41.39
N LEU A 10 6.55 22.87 -40.87
CA LEU A 10 8.00 22.77 -41.13
C LEU A 10 8.69 24.06 -41.65
N CYS A 11 9.67 24.57 -40.92
CA CYS A 11 10.83 25.18 -41.51
C CYS A 11 12.10 24.95 -40.67
N LEU A 12 12.99 24.19 -41.30
CA LEU A 12 14.37 23.88 -40.97
C LEU A 12 15.23 25.07 -41.42
N THR A 13 16.13 25.57 -40.60
CA THR A 13 17.37 26.24 -41.11
C THR A 13 18.54 25.95 -40.20
N MET A 14 19.43 25.13 -40.73
CA MET A 14 20.86 25.03 -40.37
C MET A 14 21.61 26.30 -40.83
N VAL A 15 22.53 26.82 -39.99
CA VAL A 15 23.70 27.53 -40.49
C VAL A 15 24.91 27.07 -39.67
N VAL A 16 25.82 26.43 -40.39
CA VAL A 16 27.21 26.10 -40.03
C VAL A 16 28.09 27.30 -40.40
N ALA A 17 29.02 27.69 -39.55
CA ALA A 17 30.22 28.37 -40.01
C ALA A 17 31.40 28.04 -39.08
N MET A 18 32.39 27.49 -39.74
CA MET A 18 33.69 27.03 -39.24
C MET A 18 34.74 28.15 -39.29
N LEU A 19 35.89 27.81 -38.64
CA LEU A 19 37.28 28.12 -38.98
C LEU A 19 37.79 29.48 -38.47
N SER A 20 38.96 29.69 -37.98
CA SER A 20 40.30 29.12 -37.97
C SER A 20 41.16 30.14 -37.22
N GLY A 21 42.14 29.91 -36.50
CA GLY A 21 43.39 29.22 -36.69
C GLY A 21 44.54 30.02 -36.17
N CYS A 22 45.57 29.27 -35.84
CA CYS A 22 47.02 29.49 -35.90
C CYS A 22 47.77 30.25 -34.80
N LYS A 23 48.49 29.43 -34.05
CA LYS A 23 49.95 29.39 -33.75
C LYS A 23 50.77 30.66 -33.93
N THR A 24 51.59 30.97 -32.90
CA THR A 24 53.07 31.01 -33.08
C THR A 24 53.82 30.95 -31.73
N GLN A 25 54.81 30.10 -31.72
CA GLN A 25 55.87 29.88 -30.73
C GLN A 25 56.95 30.93 -30.88
N LYS A 26 57.63 31.32 -29.79
CA LYS A 26 59.11 31.50 -29.74
C LYS A 26 59.58 31.73 -28.29
N GLU A 27 60.43 30.84 -27.83
CA GLU A 27 61.46 31.00 -26.79
C GLU A 27 62.72 31.53 -27.48
N PRO A 28 63.89 31.72 -26.78
CA PRO A 28 64.16 32.11 -25.39
C PRO A 28 65.20 33.27 -25.33
N THR A 29 65.55 33.79 -24.15
CA THR A 29 66.97 34.04 -23.75
C THR A 29 67.14 34.45 -22.29
N ASN A 30 68.28 33.98 -21.75
CA ASN A 30 68.88 34.15 -20.45
C ASN A 30 69.12 35.60 -19.98
N GLY A 31 69.21 35.74 -18.64
CA GLY A 31 69.83 36.87 -17.96
C GLY A 31 69.74 36.75 -16.44
N GLU A 32 70.86 36.27 -15.83
CA GLU A 32 71.15 36.26 -14.41
C GLU A 32 71.12 37.66 -13.79
N ASN A 33 70.61 37.85 -12.55
CA ASN A 33 71.41 38.12 -11.39
C ASN A 33 70.59 38.57 -10.12
N VAL A 34 70.92 37.85 -9.04
CA VAL A 34 71.23 38.31 -7.64
C VAL A 34 70.19 39.05 -6.78
N SER A 35 69.74 38.27 -5.79
CA SER A 35 69.64 38.53 -4.36
C SER A 35 69.20 39.87 -3.82
N THR A 36 68.05 39.87 -3.06
CA THR A 36 68.00 40.39 -1.70
C THR A 36 66.85 39.79 -0.91
N GLU A 37 67.10 39.42 0.32
CA GLU A 37 66.19 38.82 1.32
C GLU A 37 65.13 39.77 1.82
N ALA A 38 63.99 39.10 2.21
CA ALA A 38 63.04 39.34 3.30
C ALA A 38 61.84 40.28 3.01
N PRO A 39 60.69 40.13 3.75
CA PRO A 39 60.38 39.23 4.85
C PRO A 39 59.16 38.35 4.66
N LYS A 40 59.02 37.33 5.51
CA LYS A 40 57.87 36.44 5.71
C LYS A 40 56.51 37.14 5.67
N ALA A 41 55.70 36.79 4.67
CA ALA A 41 54.28 36.97 4.69
C ALA A 41 53.67 35.76 5.45
N THR A 42 52.93 36.05 6.49
CA THR A 42 52.13 35.12 7.24
C THR A 42 51.15 34.42 6.31
N ASP A 43 51.18 33.10 6.24
CA ASP A 43 50.18 32.25 5.62
C ASP A 43 48.82 32.52 6.29
N LYS A 44 47.92 33.11 5.54
CA LYS A 44 46.49 33.06 5.85
C LYS A 44 46.06 31.60 5.67
N PRO A 45 45.23 31.03 6.61
CA PRO A 45 44.65 29.74 6.35
C PRO A 45 43.88 29.80 5.03
N VAL A 46 44.23 28.92 4.09
CA VAL A 46 43.39 28.62 2.94
C VAL A 46 42.14 27.95 3.50
N ASP A 47 41.06 28.68 3.50
CA ASP A 47 39.74 28.15 3.78
C ASP A 47 39.43 27.15 2.66
N THR A 48 39.74 25.88 2.87
CA THR A 48 39.31 24.80 1.99
C THR A 48 37.80 24.67 2.20
N ALA A 49 37.03 25.50 1.53
CA ALA A 49 35.59 25.29 1.41
C ALA A 49 35.39 23.87 0.87
N THR A 50 34.76 23.03 1.65
CA THR A 50 34.29 21.73 1.19
C THR A 50 33.48 21.95 -0.09
N PRO A 51 33.77 21.27 -1.21
CA PRO A 51 32.98 21.42 -2.42
C PRO A 51 31.50 21.24 -2.09
N ALA A 52 30.65 22.07 -2.64
CA ALA A 52 29.20 21.87 -2.53
C ALA A 52 28.86 20.49 -3.10
N PRO A 53 27.94 19.74 -2.44
CA PRO A 53 27.52 18.43 -2.92
C PRO A 53 27.01 18.54 -4.37
N GLU A 54 27.36 17.57 -5.20
CA GLU A 54 26.86 17.49 -6.59
C GLU A 54 25.32 17.38 -6.59
N PRO A 55 24.63 18.10 -7.48
CA PRO A 55 23.19 17.99 -7.61
C PRO A 55 22.78 16.59 -8.10
N PHE A 56 21.68 16.05 -7.55
CA PHE A 56 21.04 14.83 -8.01
C PHE A 56 19.53 14.90 -7.81
N GLU A 57 18.79 13.99 -8.46
CA GLU A 57 17.34 13.90 -8.34
C GLU A 57 16.90 12.66 -7.57
N ILE A 58 15.75 12.73 -6.94
CA ILE A 58 15.00 11.58 -6.43
C ILE A 58 13.60 11.58 -7.03
N THR A 59 13.17 10.45 -7.59
CA THR A 59 11.82 10.30 -8.12
C THR A 59 10.94 9.63 -7.07
N LEU A 60 9.92 10.36 -6.61
CA LEU A 60 8.99 9.89 -5.59
C LEU A 60 7.79 9.18 -6.22
N GLY A 61 7.86 7.86 -6.38
CA GLY A 61 6.76 6.99 -6.83
C GLY A 61 5.64 6.83 -5.80
N ILE A 62 5.61 7.71 -4.82
CA ILE A 62 4.65 7.77 -3.71
C ILE A 62 3.80 9.05 -3.77
N TRP A 63 3.82 9.75 -4.91
CA TRP A 63 3.07 10.98 -5.09
C TRP A 63 1.57 10.69 -5.18
N PRO A 64 0.70 11.55 -4.57
CA PRO A 64 -0.75 11.35 -4.62
C PRO A 64 -1.33 11.39 -6.04
N GLU A 65 -2.51 10.82 -6.19
CA GLU A 65 -3.28 10.87 -7.44
C GLU A 65 -3.75 12.31 -7.74
N ASP A 66 -3.84 12.65 -9.03
CA ASP A 66 -4.32 13.98 -9.50
C ASP A 66 -5.73 14.32 -9.00
N THR A 67 -6.49 13.32 -8.59
CA THR A 67 -7.84 13.43 -8.03
C THR A 67 -7.86 13.91 -6.57
N LEU A 68 -6.70 13.99 -5.90
CA LEU A 68 -6.53 14.34 -4.48
C LEU A 68 -5.73 15.65 -4.32
N PRO A 69 -6.27 16.81 -4.68
CA PRO A 69 -5.52 18.07 -4.73
C PRO A 69 -4.99 18.54 -3.36
N ASP A 70 -5.70 18.25 -2.26
CA ASP A 70 -5.24 18.61 -0.92
C ASP A 70 -4.08 17.74 -0.46
N ASP A 71 -4.05 16.45 -0.85
CA ASP A 71 -2.93 15.56 -0.58
C ASP A 71 -1.70 15.96 -1.41
N ILE A 72 -1.90 16.37 -2.67
CA ILE A 72 -0.82 16.94 -3.50
C ILE A 72 -0.23 18.18 -2.82
N LYS A 73 -1.08 19.10 -2.36
CA LYS A 73 -0.64 20.31 -1.66
C LYS A 73 0.10 20.00 -0.36
N LEU A 74 -0.32 18.96 0.36
CA LEU A 74 0.40 18.48 1.55
C LEU A 74 1.80 18.01 1.18
N HIS A 75 1.94 17.21 0.12
CA HIS A 75 3.24 16.75 -0.37
C HIS A 75 4.13 17.90 -0.88
N GLU A 76 3.55 18.92 -1.53
CA GLU A 76 4.29 20.13 -1.91
C GLU A 76 4.88 20.82 -0.67
N GLY A 77 4.14 20.89 0.45
CA GLY A 77 4.64 21.41 1.73
C GLY A 77 5.77 20.57 2.35
N TYR A 78 5.73 19.25 2.17
CA TYR A 78 6.85 18.40 2.56
C TYR A 78 8.09 18.65 1.70
N VAL A 79 7.93 18.85 0.37
CA VAL A 79 9.02 19.21 -0.53
C VAL A 79 9.63 20.57 -0.15
N GLU A 80 8.82 21.58 0.16
CA GLU A 80 9.31 22.86 0.65
C GLU A 80 10.19 22.70 1.90
N THR A 81 9.74 21.88 2.86
CA THR A 81 10.50 21.60 4.08
C THR A 81 11.80 20.85 3.77
N PHE A 82 11.74 19.82 2.91
CA PHE A 82 12.87 19.02 2.49
C PHE A 82 13.97 19.88 1.82
N ASN A 83 13.58 20.76 0.95
CA ASN A 83 14.51 21.65 0.21
C ASN A 83 15.30 22.60 1.13
N THR A 84 14.83 22.86 2.35
CA THR A 84 15.57 23.69 3.32
C THR A 84 16.87 23.04 3.79
N THR A 85 16.91 21.71 3.84
CA THR A 85 18.06 20.90 4.30
C THR A 85 18.77 20.20 3.14
N HIS A 86 18.11 20.02 1.99
CA HIS A 86 18.61 19.31 0.82
C HIS A 86 18.59 20.18 -0.45
N PRO A 87 19.25 21.35 -0.46
CA PRO A 87 19.17 22.29 -1.59
C PRO A 87 19.82 21.79 -2.89
N ASN A 88 20.59 20.69 -2.82
CA ASN A 88 21.21 20.02 -3.96
C ASN A 88 20.42 18.80 -4.48
N VAL A 89 19.21 18.54 -3.93
CA VAL A 89 18.38 17.40 -4.35
C VAL A 89 17.13 17.93 -5.03
N GLU A 90 16.92 17.52 -6.27
CA GLU A 90 15.67 17.77 -6.99
C GLU A 90 14.67 16.66 -6.69
N VAL A 91 13.48 17.04 -6.21
CA VAL A 91 12.38 16.10 -5.98
C VAL A 91 11.50 16.05 -7.22
N VAL A 92 11.41 14.87 -7.84
CA VAL A 92 10.58 14.61 -9.02
C VAL A 92 9.33 13.84 -8.60
N PRO A 93 8.15 14.48 -8.60
CA PRO A 93 6.88 13.80 -8.34
C PRO A 93 6.57 12.75 -9.41
N ALA A 94 6.14 11.56 -8.98
CA ALA A 94 5.66 10.52 -9.88
C ALA A 94 4.52 9.74 -9.21
N TYR A 95 3.36 9.71 -9.87
CA TYR A 95 2.33 8.78 -9.47
C TYR A 95 2.70 7.37 -9.96
N TYR A 96 2.82 6.43 -9.05
CA TYR A 96 3.11 5.04 -9.34
C TYR A 96 2.20 4.14 -8.50
N LYS A 97 1.60 3.15 -9.14
CA LYS A 97 0.82 2.11 -8.46
C LYS A 97 1.35 0.75 -8.89
N TYR A 98 1.73 -0.06 -7.90
CA TYR A 98 2.20 -1.41 -8.14
C TYR A 98 1.12 -2.26 -8.80
N ALA A 99 1.51 -3.03 -9.82
CA ALA A 99 0.69 -4.08 -10.42
C ALA A 99 1.60 -5.20 -10.92
N THR A 100 1.22 -6.45 -10.67
CA THR A 100 2.05 -7.63 -10.92
C THR A 100 2.38 -7.85 -12.40
N ASP A 101 1.50 -7.42 -13.29
CA ASP A 101 1.62 -7.58 -14.75
C ASP A 101 2.49 -6.49 -15.41
N THR A 102 2.59 -5.31 -14.80
CA THR A 102 3.33 -4.17 -15.36
C THR A 102 4.68 -3.93 -14.69
N PHE A 103 4.88 -4.46 -13.48
CA PHE A 103 6.08 -4.20 -12.68
C PHE A 103 7.37 -4.66 -13.36
N VAL A 104 7.46 -5.93 -13.77
CA VAL A 104 8.70 -6.49 -14.32
C VAL A 104 9.16 -5.76 -15.57
N PRO A 105 8.30 -5.51 -16.60
CA PRO A 105 8.69 -4.70 -17.76
C PRO A 105 9.19 -3.28 -17.41
N LEU A 106 8.58 -2.66 -16.38
CA LEU A 106 8.97 -1.33 -15.92
C LEU A 106 10.37 -1.38 -15.26
N ALA A 107 10.59 -2.36 -14.38
CA ALA A 107 11.86 -2.58 -13.70
C ALA A 107 13.00 -2.87 -14.69
N GLU A 108 12.79 -3.80 -15.63
CA GLU A 108 13.78 -4.15 -16.65
C GLU A 108 14.11 -2.99 -17.58
N SER A 109 13.19 -2.05 -17.78
CA SER A 109 13.44 -0.85 -18.58
C SER A 109 14.17 0.27 -17.82
N GLY A 110 14.52 0.06 -16.52
CA GLY A 110 15.16 1.05 -15.66
C GLY A 110 14.30 2.29 -15.38
N LYS A 111 12.98 2.12 -15.36
CA LYS A 111 12.00 3.22 -15.18
C LYS A 111 11.31 3.20 -13.82
N LEU A 112 11.76 2.36 -12.90
CA LEU A 112 11.24 2.43 -11.53
C LEU A 112 11.62 3.76 -10.89
N PRO A 113 10.71 4.38 -10.12
CA PRO A 113 11.05 5.53 -9.29
C PRO A 113 12.16 5.19 -8.28
N THR A 114 12.86 6.20 -7.77
CA THR A 114 13.87 6.01 -6.71
C THR A 114 13.27 5.29 -5.50
N ILE A 115 12.08 5.71 -5.08
CA ILE A 115 11.27 5.04 -4.06
C ILE A 115 9.88 4.72 -4.64
N PHE A 116 9.36 3.54 -4.35
CA PHE A 116 8.05 3.10 -4.82
C PHE A 116 7.40 2.14 -3.81
N GLU A 117 6.11 1.88 -3.99
CA GLU A 117 5.31 0.99 -3.17
C GLU A 117 5.10 -0.37 -3.84
N SER A 118 4.88 -1.41 -3.01
CA SER A 118 4.44 -2.73 -3.44
C SER A 118 3.50 -3.33 -2.37
N TRP A 119 3.20 -4.63 -2.46
CA TRP A 119 2.40 -5.35 -1.48
C TRP A 119 3.26 -6.29 -0.65
N TYR A 120 2.83 -6.64 0.56
CA TYR A 120 3.56 -7.58 1.43
C TYR A 120 3.59 -9.03 0.90
N THR A 121 2.85 -9.34 -0.17
CA THR A 121 2.95 -10.63 -0.89
C THR A 121 4.14 -10.71 -1.84
N GLU A 122 4.74 -9.59 -2.21
CA GLU A 122 5.70 -9.53 -3.31
C GLU A 122 7.19 -9.46 -2.92
N PRO A 123 7.59 -9.15 -1.65
CA PRO A 123 9.00 -8.91 -1.33
C PRO A 123 9.95 -9.99 -1.82
N GLN A 124 9.64 -11.27 -1.57
CA GLN A 124 10.52 -12.38 -1.94
C GLN A 124 10.71 -12.49 -3.46
N LYS A 125 9.68 -12.20 -4.24
CA LYS A 125 9.73 -12.18 -5.71
C LYS A 125 10.57 -11.00 -6.22
N LEU A 126 10.36 -9.79 -5.63
CA LEU A 126 11.10 -8.60 -6.02
C LEU A 126 12.59 -8.73 -5.68
N ILE A 127 12.93 -9.31 -4.53
CA ILE A 127 14.30 -9.57 -4.09
C ILE A 127 14.95 -10.64 -4.98
N ALA A 128 14.25 -11.75 -5.24
CA ALA A 128 14.75 -12.82 -6.10
C ALA A 128 15.00 -12.35 -7.55
N GLY A 129 14.19 -11.41 -8.03
CA GLY A 129 14.33 -10.79 -9.34
C GLY A 129 15.42 -9.71 -9.44
N ASP A 130 16.10 -9.38 -8.34
CA ASP A 130 17.11 -8.30 -8.28
C ASP A 130 16.55 -6.95 -8.76
N PHE A 131 15.32 -6.60 -8.31
CA PHE A 131 14.66 -5.35 -8.69
C PHE A 131 14.75 -4.25 -7.63
N VAL A 132 15.12 -4.61 -6.40
CA VAL A 132 15.11 -3.74 -5.22
C VAL A 132 16.48 -3.67 -4.57
N ALA A 133 16.83 -2.49 -4.03
CA ALA A 133 18.10 -2.25 -3.37
C ALA A 133 18.17 -2.94 -1.99
N ASP A 134 19.32 -3.49 -1.65
CA ASP A 134 19.67 -3.85 -0.28
C ASP A 134 19.95 -2.57 0.52
N ILE A 135 19.14 -2.32 1.53
CA ILE A 135 19.21 -1.11 2.35
C ILE A 135 19.67 -1.38 3.79
N THR A 136 20.15 -2.60 4.07
CA THR A 136 20.51 -3.04 5.42
C THR A 136 21.49 -2.09 6.10
N ASP A 137 22.61 -1.78 5.42
CA ASP A 137 23.67 -0.96 6.01
C ASP A 137 23.19 0.48 6.23
N ILE A 138 22.33 1.00 5.35
CA ILE A 138 21.73 2.33 5.49
C ILE A 138 20.82 2.39 6.72
N LEU A 139 19.94 1.39 6.89
CA LEU A 139 19.04 1.34 8.04
C LEU A 139 19.80 1.11 9.36
N GLN A 140 20.89 0.34 9.31
CA GLN A 140 21.75 0.14 10.49
C GLN A 140 22.46 1.44 10.88
N GLU A 141 23.03 2.18 9.91
CA GLU A 141 23.66 3.49 10.14
C GLU A 141 22.68 4.51 10.74
N ARG A 142 21.38 4.44 10.35
CA ARG A 142 20.31 5.29 10.87
C ARG A 142 19.73 4.82 12.22
N GLY A 143 20.02 3.61 12.64
CA GLY A 143 19.42 3.00 13.83
C GLY A 143 17.96 2.59 13.66
N TRP A 144 17.47 2.43 12.42
CA TRP A 144 16.07 2.12 12.12
C TRP A 144 15.78 0.63 12.05
N LEU A 145 16.81 -0.20 11.86
CA LEU A 145 16.66 -1.64 11.59
C LEU A 145 15.90 -2.39 12.69
N ASP A 146 16.12 -2.03 13.95
CA ASP A 146 15.49 -2.70 15.10
C ASP A 146 14.16 -2.07 15.52
N ALA A 147 13.80 -0.95 14.89
CA ALA A 147 12.51 -0.30 15.09
C ALA A 147 11.39 -0.85 14.18
N ILE A 148 11.72 -1.70 13.21
CA ILE A 148 10.72 -2.34 12.34
C ILE A 148 10.02 -3.46 13.13
N ASN A 149 8.69 -3.53 13.02
CA ASN A 149 7.91 -4.64 13.56
C ASN A 149 8.50 -5.98 13.09
N PRO A 150 8.80 -6.93 13.99
CA PRO A 150 9.52 -8.16 13.66
C PRO A 150 8.88 -8.99 12.53
N ALA A 151 7.54 -9.11 12.50
CA ALA A 151 6.83 -9.84 11.46
C ALA A 151 7.01 -9.19 10.07
N ILE A 152 6.97 -7.85 10.01
CA ILE A 152 7.21 -7.11 8.78
C ILE A 152 8.68 -7.19 8.36
N LYS A 153 9.60 -7.09 9.33
CA LYS A 153 11.04 -7.22 9.08
C LYS A 153 11.37 -8.56 8.42
N GLU A 154 10.76 -9.65 8.88
CA GLU A 154 10.92 -10.98 8.30
C GLU A 154 10.47 -11.01 6.83
N LEU A 155 9.28 -10.47 6.52
CA LEU A 155 8.76 -10.40 5.15
C LEU A 155 9.67 -9.62 4.19
N LEU A 156 10.28 -8.53 4.66
CA LEU A 156 11.12 -7.64 3.87
C LEU A 156 12.59 -8.07 3.81
N SER A 157 12.93 -9.22 4.43
CA SER A 157 14.30 -9.71 4.55
C SER A 157 14.54 -10.98 3.74
N LYS A 158 15.79 -11.15 3.30
CA LYS A 158 16.31 -12.39 2.72
C LYS A 158 17.78 -12.55 3.11
N ASP A 159 18.16 -13.75 3.55
CA ASP A 159 19.53 -14.08 3.95
C ASP A 159 20.14 -13.09 4.97
N GLY A 160 19.32 -12.59 5.89
CA GLY A 160 19.72 -11.62 6.92
C GLY A 160 19.90 -10.19 6.42
N ARG A 161 19.55 -9.90 5.17
CA ARG A 161 19.56 -8.57 4.56
C ARG A 161 18.14 -8.06 4.39
N ILE A 162 17.91 -6.75 4.51
CA ILE A 162 16.62 -6.09 4.36
C ILE A 162 16.57 -5.22 3.12
N TYR A 163 15.44 -5.26 2.41
CA TYR A 163 15.29 -4.65 1.09
C TYR A 163 14.18 -3.60 1.01
N GLY A 164 13.40 -3.44 2.07
CA GLY A 164 12.33 -2.45 2.12
C GLY A 164 12.02 -2.03 3.56
N ILE A 165 11.17 -1.02 3.69
CA ILE A 165 10.64 -0.56 4.97
C ILE A 165 9.12 -0.49 4.92
N PRO A 166 8.41 -0.57 6.06
CA PRO A 166 6.96 -0.45 6.06
C PRO A 166 6.52 0.98 5.74
N ARG A 167 5.53 1.13 4.86
CA ARG A 167 4.72 2.34 4.76
C ARG A 167 3.56 2.29 5.74
N ASP A 168 2.81 1.19 5.69
CA ASP A 168 1.70 0.86 6.56
C ASP A 168 1.50 -0.65 6.66
N GLY A 169 0.68 -1.03 7.63
CA GLY A 169 0.09 -2.32 7.76
C GLY A 169 -1.40 -2.16 8.04
N TYR A 170 -2.16 -3.19 7.71
CA TYR A 170 -3.59 -3.22 7.97
C TYR A 170 -4.06 -4.63 8.37
N ALA A 171 -5.16 -4.68 9.09
CA ALA A 171 -5.88 -5.92 9.32
C ALA A 171 -7.25 -5.81 8.64
N LEU A 172 -7.65 -6.82 7.86
CA LEU A 172 -8.98 -6.81 7.24
C LEU A 172 -10.06 -6.91 8.30
N GLY A 173 -11.09 -6.08 8.14
CA GLY A 173 -12.31 -6.07 8.91
C GLY A 173 -13.52 -5.92 7.98
N LEU A 174 -14.66 -5.65 8.55
CA LEU A 174 -15.89 -5.37 7.83
C LEU A 174 -16.25 -3.88 8.02
N MET A 175 -16.12 -3.09 6.96
CA MET A 175 -16.61 -1.71 6.92
C MET A 175 -18.13 -1.69 6.76
N LEU A 176 -18.79 -0.80 7.48
CA LEU A 176 -20.23 -0.64 7.49
C LEU A 176 -20.61 0.79 7.11
N ASN A 177 -21.60 0.91 6.22
CA ASN A 177 -22.32 2.16 6.01
C ASN A 177 -23.43 2.26 7.08
N VAL A 178 -23.21 3.08 8.10
CA VAL A 178 -24.10 3.20 9.26
C VAL A 178 -25.48 3.73 8.86
N GLU A 179 -25.58 4.57 7.80
CA GLU A 179 -26.88 5.08 7.32
C GLU A 179 -27.81 3.95 6.90
N LEU A 180 -27.28 2.94 6.17
CA LEU A 180 -28.09 1.79 5.75
C LEU A 180 -28.45 0.87 6.91
N PHE A 181 -27.62 0.79 7.96
CA PHE A 181 -27.97 0.10 9.20
C PHE A 181 -29.07 0.85 9.98
N GLU A 182 -29.01 2.17 10.06
CA GLU A 182 -30.06 3.02 10.65
C GLU A 182 -31.38 2.85 9.91
N GLU A 183 -31.38 2.94 8.57
CA GLU A 183 -32.58 2.78 7.73
C GLU A 183 -33.21 1.40 7.89
N ALA A 184 -32.38 0.35 8.05
CA ALA A 184 -32.86 -1.00 8.28
C ALA A 184 -33.28 -1.27 9.74
N GLY A 185 -33.11 -0.30 10.65
CA GLY A 185 -33.40 -0.48 12.09
C GLY A 185 -32.42 -1.43 12.79
N LEU A 186 -31.19 -1.56 12.26
CA LEU A 186 -30.15 -2.44 12.77
C LEU A 186 -29.10 -1.66 13.58
N VAL A 187 -29.57 -0.76 14.45
CA VAL A 187 -28.73 0.00 15.38
C VAL A 187 -29.25 -0.21 16.82
N ASP A 188 -28.35 -0.04 17.79
CA ASP A 188 -28.71 -0.06 19.20
C ASP A 188 -29.40 1.26 19.63
N ALA A 189 -29.73 1.37 20.91
CA ALA A 189 -30.41 2.56 21.48
C ALA A 189 -29.55 3.85 21.40
N ASN A 190 -28.25 3.73 21.14
CA ASN A 190 -27.31 4.84 21.01
C ASN A 190 -26.97 5.14 19.54
N GLY A 191 -27.51 4.38 18.59
CA GLY A 191 -27.24 4.54 17.16
C GLY A 191 -26.05 3.76 16.64
N TYR A 192 -25.42 2.88 17.43
CA TYR A 192 -24.30 2.06 16.95
C TYR A 192 -24.81 0.85 16.16
N PRO A 193 -24.14 0.48 15.03
CA PRO A 193 -24.58 -0.62 14.20
C PRO A 193 -24.48 -1.98 14.93
N LEU A 194 -25.55 -2.77 14.83
CA LEU A 194 -25.60 -4.16 15.29
C LEU A 194 -24.90 -5.05 14.26
N TYR A 195 -23.57 -5.00 14.23
CA TYR A 195 -22.78 -5.72 13.25
C TYR A 195 -22.85 -7.25 13.45
N PRO A 196 -22.78 -8.04 12.33
CA PRO A 196 -22.85 -9.50 12.39
C PRO A 196 -21.62 -10.11 13.05
N LYS A 197 -21.81 -11.10 13.92
CA LYS A 197 -20.75 -11.80 14.66
C LYS A 197 -20.27 -13.07 13.93
N THR A 198 -21.13 -13.66 13.12
CA THR A 198 -20.84 -14.87 12.34
C THR A 198 -21.16 -14.65 10.86
N TRP A 199 -20.57 -15.45 9.98
CA TRP A 199 -20.86 -15.38 8.54
C TRP A 199 -22.35 -15.67 8.24
N THR A 200 -23.01 -16.52 9.03
CA THR A 200 -24.46 -16.73 8.92
C THR A 200 -25.23 -15.46 9.29
N GLU A 201 -24.87 -14.81 10.40
CA GLU A 201 -25.49 -13.53 10.79
C GLU A 201 -25.22 -12.44 9.76
N LEU A 202 -24.04 -12.45 9.07
CA LEU A 202 -23.77 -11.52 7.99
C LEU A 202 -24.76 -11.67 6.85
N ALA A 203 -25.03 -12.91 6.40
CA ALA A 203 -26.01 -13.17 5.34
C ALA A 203 -27.40 -12.72 5.74
N GLU A 204 -27.84 -12.99 6.99
CA GLU A 204 -29.13 -12.56 7.53
C GLU A 204 -29.23 -11.03 7.68
N THR A 205 -28.17 -10.38 8.16
CA THR A 205 -28.09 -8.91 8.28
C THR A 205 -28.15 -8.27 6.91
N ALA A 206 -27.36 -8.78 5.96
CA ALA A 206 -27.37 -8.34 4.57
C ALA A 206 -28.78 -8.46 3.95
N LYS A 207 -29.49 -9.55 4.23
CA LYS A 207 -30.87 -9.76 3.75
C LYS A 207 -31.84 -8.75 4.35
N LYS A 208 -31.76 -8.49 5.66
CA LYS A 208 -32.61 -7.50 6.34
C LYS A 208 -32.39 -6.09 5.77
N ILE A 209 -31.11 -5.71 5.52
CA ILE A 209 -30.80 -4.42 4.91
C ILE A 209 -31.39 -4.34 3.51
N LYS A 210 -31.20 -5.37 2.68
CA LYS A 210 -31.75 -5.38 1.32
C LYS A 210 -33.28 -5.29 1.31
N ASP A 211 -33.95 -6.02 2.20
CA ASP A 211 -35.41 -6.01 2.28
C ASP A 211 -35.97 -4.65 2.75
N ALA A 212 -35.24 -3.94 3.61
CA ALA A 212 -35.63 -2.63 4.14
C ALA A 212 -35.31 -1.48 3.18
N THR A 213 -34.14 -1.48 2.58
CA THR A 213 -33.58 -0.34 1.82
C THR A 213 -33.60 -0.52 0.31
N GLY A 214 -33.67 -1.77 -0.16
CA GLY A 214 -33.50 -2.13 -1.57
C GLY A 214 -32.04 -2.15 -2.04
N GLN A 215 -31.09 -1.76 -1.16
CA GLN A 215 -29.66 -1.75 -1.47
C GLN A 215 -29.02 -3.12 -1.19
N ALA A 216 -27.84 -3.37 -1.80
CA ALA A 216 -27.11 -4.60 -1.52
C ALA A 216 -26.68 -4.65 -0.04
N GLY A 217 -26.79 -5.83 0.58
CA GLY A 217 -26.29 -6.01 1.94
C GLY A 217 -24.76 -6.12 1.99
N LEU A 218 -24.13 -6.69 0.95
CA LEU A 218 -22.69 -6.91 0.88
C LEU A 218 -22.16 -6.62 -0.53
N CYS A 219 -21.07 -5.86 -0.62
CA CYS A 219 -20.23 -5.82 -1.81
C CYS A 219 -19.20 -6.96 -1.71
N LEU A 220 -19.32 -7.94 -2.61
CA LEU A 220 -18.38 -9.05 -2.75
C LEU A 220 -17.50 -8.79 -3.97
N LEU A 221 -16.18 -8.83 -3.80
CA LEU A 221 -15.26 -8.71 -4.92
C LEU A 221 -15.17 -10.03 -5.68
N ALA A 222 -15.22 -9.96 -7.01
CA ALA A 222 -15.02 -11.11 -7.86
C ALA A 222 -14.31 -10.76 -9.18
N LYS A 223 -13.59 -9.64 -9.22
CA LYS A 223 -12.76 -9.23 -10.35
C LYS A 223 -11.29 -9.38 -9.99
N ASP A 224 -10.47 -9.78 -10.95
CA ASP A 224 -9.03 -9.98 -10.82
C ASP A 224 -8.67 -10.89 -9.62
N GLY A 225 -7.54 -10.68 -8.95
CA GLY A 225 -7.17 -11.40 -7.72
C GLY A 225 -7.96 -11.01 -6.46
N ALA A 226 -8.67 -9.88 -6.49
CA ALA A 226 -9.32 -9.31 -5.30
C ALA A 226 -10.40 -10.23 -4.70
N GLY A 227 -11.12 -10.98 -5.55
CA GLY A 227 -12.11 -11.95 -5.09
C GLY A 227 -11.50 -13.07 -4.25
N GLY A 228 -10.43 -13.68 -4.74
CA GLY A 228 -9.72 -14.74 -4.02
C GLY A 228 -9.05 -14.26 -2.75
N TRP A 229 -8.54 -13.04 -2.75
CA TRP A 229 -7.98 -12.39 -1.57
C TRP A 229 -9.01 -12.26 -0.44
N HIS A 230 -10.19 -11.71 -0.70
CA HIS A 230 -11.28 -11.66 0.29
C HIS A 230 -11.79 -13.05 0.68
N PHE A 231 -11.90 -13.96 -0.30
CA PHE A 231 -12.34 -15.33 -0.04
C PHE A 231 -11.41 -16.07 0.92
N SER A 232 -10.09 -15.83 0.90
CA SER A 232 -9.17 -16.49 1.81
C SER A 232 -9.52 -16.26 3.28
N THR A 233 -10.00 -15.07 3.64
CA THR A 233 -10.44 -14.76 5.01
C THR A 233 -11.71 -15.51 5.40
N ILE A 234 -12.63 -15.70 4.46
CA ILE A 234 -13.82 -16.52 4.67
C ILE A 234 -13.42 -17.98 4.86
N ALA A 235 -12.55 -18.49 3.99
CA ALA A 235 -12.07 -19.88 4.07
C ALA A 235 -11.37 -20.17 5.40
N TRP A 236 -10.52 -19.26 5.89
CA TRP A 236 -9.88 -19.39 7.20
C TRP A 236 -10.90 -19.47 8.35
N ALA A 237 -11.93 -18.61 8.32
CA ALA A 237 -12.99 -18.66 9.34
C ALA A 237 -13.75 -19.99 9.30
N PHE A 238 -13.85 -20.64 8.14
CA PHE A 238 -14.44 -21.99 8.02
C PHE A 238 -13.45 -23.11 8.42
N GLY A 239 -12.23 -22.79 8.80
CA GLY A 239 -11.21 -23.72 9.25
C GLY A 239 -10.23 -24.19 8.17
N ALA A 240 -10.27 -23.60 6.96
CA ALA A 240 -9.35 -23.96 5.89
C ALA A 240 -7.94 -23.39 6.12
N THR A 241 -6.95 -24.10 5.59
CA THR A 241 -5.61 -23.60 5.26
C THR A 241 -5.43 -23.84 3.78
N LEU A 242 -5.14 -22.79 3.00
CA LEU A 242 -5.20 -22.87 1.54
C LEU A 242 -3.87 -23.26 0.90
N THR A 243 -2.76 -23.01 1.60
CA THR A 243 -1.41 -23.39 1.19
C THR A 243 -0.66 -23.98 2.38
N LEU A 244 -0.02 -25.12 2.18
CA LEU A 244 0.84 -25.75 3.19
C LEU A 244 2.30 -25.44 2.88
N ASP A 245 3.02 -24.88 3.85
CA ASP A 245 4.48 -24.77 3.81
C ASP A 245 5.08 -26.10 4.27
N ASN A 246 5.87 -26.75 3.41
CA ASN A 246 6.49 -28.04 3.70
C ASN A 246 7.78 -27.89 4.53
N GLY A 247 8.25 -26.67 4.81
CA GLY A 247 9.44 -26.38 5.59
C GLY A 247 10.77 -26.62 4.87
N ASP A 248 10.73 -27.00 3.61
CA ASP A 248 11.91 -27.25 2.75
C ASP A 248 12.01 -26.25 1.58
N GLY A 249 11.24 -25.16 1.65
CA GLY A 249 11.12 -24.15 0.59
C GLY A 249 10.15 -24.57 -0.52
N THR A 250 9.39 -25.62 -0.32
CA THR A 250 8.32 -26.04 -1.22
C THR A 250 6.95 -25.87 -0.56
N PHE A 251 5.91 -25.77 -1.39
CA PHE A 251 4.55 -25.53 -0.93
C PHE A 251 3.58 -26.53 -1.57
N THR A 252 2.49 -26.81 -0.85
CA THR A 252 1.43 -27.71 -1.33
C THR A 252 0.10 -26.93 -1.39
N ALA A 253 -0.56 -26.95 -2.55
CA ALA A 253 -1.90 -26.42 -2.69
C ALA A 253 -2.91 -27.24 -1.87
N ASN A 254 -3.79 -26.57 -1.14
CA ASN A 254 -4.73 -27.19 -0.22
C ASN A 254 -6.12 -26.52 -0.27
N VAL A 255 -6.53 -26.09 -1.48
CA VAL A 255 -7.79 -25.31 -1.67
C VAL A 255 -9.03 -26.19 -1.84
N ASN A 256 -8.89 -27.49 -2.02
CA ASN A 256 -9.99 -28.45 -2.25
C ASN A 256 -10.43 -29.20 -0.98
N THR A 257 -10.14 -28.63 0.21
CA THR A 257 -10.55 -29.24 1.48
C THR A 257 -12.07 -29.08 1.72
N PRO A 258 -12.68 -29.94 2.55
CA PRO A 258 -14.10 -29.81 2.91
C PRO A 258 -14.45 -28.43 3.49
N GLU A 259 -13.54 -27.84 4.27
CA GLU A 259 -13.69 -26.52 4.89
C GLU A 259 -13.70 -25.41 3.82
N ALA A 260 -12.75 -25.44 2.89
CA ALA A 260 -12.67 -24.47 1.80
C ALA A 260 -13.86 -24.60 0.82
N ILE A 261 -14.30 -25.84 0.53
CA ILE A 261 -15.50 -26.10 -0.27
C ILE A 261 -16.74 -25.54 0.45
N SER A 262 -16.87 -25.77 1.77
CA SER A 262 -18.00 -25.24 2.57
C SER A 262 -18.01 -23.72 2.58
N ALA A 263 -16.87 -23.06 2.67
CA ALA A 263 -16.75 -21.60 2.57
C ALA A 263 -17.21 -21.09 1.18
N MET A 264 -16.85 -21.78 0.10
CA MET A 264 -17.25 -21.41 -1.25
C MET A 264 -18.76 -21.65 -1.51
N GLU A 265 -19.32 -22.72 -0.95
CA GLU A 265 -20.78 -22.94 -0.97
C GLU A 265 -21.53 -21.86 -0.18
N PHE A 266 -20.98 -21.40 0.94
CA PHE A 266 -21.53 -20.25 1.65
C PHE A 266 -21.54 -19.00 0.76
N VAL A 267 -20.44 -18.69 0.09
CA VAL A 267 -20.36 -17.55 -0.85
C VAL A 267 -21.40 -17.68 -1.97
N LYS A 268 -21.53 -18.89 -2.55
CA LYS A 268 -22.57 -19.19 -3.55
C LYS A 268 -23.98 -18.91 -3.02
N SER A 269 -24.26 -19.23 -1.73
CA SER A 269 -25.55 -18.98 -1.09
C SER A 269 -25.88 -17.49 -0.97
N LEU A 270 -24.88 -16.61 -0.75
CA LEU A 270 -25.08 -15.15 -0.70
C LEU A 270 -25.73 -14.63 -2.00
N LYS A 271 -25.41 -15.22 -3.16
CA LYS A 271 -26.01 -14.86 -4.43
C LYS A 271 -27.38 -15.50 -4.65
N TRP A 272 -27.48 -16.82 -4.45
CA TRP A 272 -28.61 -17.61 -4.96
C TRP A 272 -29.70 -17.91 -3.92
N GLU A 273 -29.37 -17.84 -2.63
CA GLU A 273 -30.36 -18.08 -1.55
C GLU A 273 -30.74 -16.79 -0.87
N TYR A 274 -29.75 -15.97 -0.47
CA TYR A 274 -29.97 -14.72 0.22
C TYR A 274 -30.22 -13.55 -0.73
N ASP A 275 -29.64 -13.60 -1.94
CA ASP A 275 -29.73 -12.53 -2.95
C ASP A 275 -29.29 -11.15 -2.42
N VAL A 276 -28.15 -11.09 -1.74
CA VAL A 276 -27.70 -9.91 -0.98
C VAL A 276 -26.53 -9.16 -1.62
N LEU A 277 -25.98 -9.68 -2.69
CA LEU A 277 -24.84 -9.07 -3.38
C LEU A 277 -25.24 -7.89 -4.26
N THR A 278 -24.26 -7.06 -4.63
CA THR A 278 -24.40 -6.04 -5.67
C THR A 278 -24.90 -6.67 -6.99
N PRO A 279 -25.47 -5.89 -7.91
CA PRO A 279 -26.05 -6.43 -9.14
C PRO A 279 -25.05 -7.23 -10.00
N ASP A 280 -23.79 -6.78 -10.06
CA ASP A 280 -22.74 -7.41 -10.88
C ASP A 280 -21.42 -7.59 -10.10
N PRO A 281 -21.34 -8.58 -9.19
CA PRO A 281 -20.13 -8.82 -8.41
C PRO A 281 -18.90 -9.17 -9.25
N THR A 282 -19.08 -9.66 -10.49
CA THR A 282 -17.97 -10.03 -11.38
C THR A 282 -17.14 -8.84 -11.85
N ASN A 283 -17.70 -7.64 -11.77
CA ASN A 283 -17.02 -6.38 -12.07
C ASN A 283 -16.54 -5.63 -10.83
N GLU A 284 -16.82 -6.15 -9.62
CA GLU A 284 -16.39 -5.53 -8.38
C GLU A 284 -14.92 -5.83 -8.10
N ASP A 285 -14.13 -4.77 -7.99
CA ASP A 285 -12.73 -4.75 -7.57
C ASP A 285 -12.55 -3.93 -6.29
N TRP A 286 -11.31 -3.79 -5.83
CA TRP A 286 -10.98 -3.04 -4.62
C TRP A 286 -11.55 -1.61 -4.63
N GLY A 287 -11.43 -0.89 -5.75
CA GLY A 287 -11.92 0.48 -5.88
C GLY A 287 -13.45 0.56 -5.88
N SER A 288 -14.12 -0.29 -6.66
CA SER A 288 -15.58 -0.31 -6.76
C SER A 288 -16.26 -0.68 -5.43
N GLY A 289 -15.61 -1.50 -4.58
CA GLY A 289 -16.09 -1.80 -3.25
C GLY A 289 -16.27 -0.55 -2.38
N PHE A 290 -15.32 0.37 -2.41
CA PHE A 290 -15.44 1.66 -1.71
C PHE A 290 -16.48 2.59 -2.31
N VAL A 291 -16.61 2.61 -3.65
CA VAL A 291 -17.69 3.35 -4.31
C VAL A 291 -19.05 2.84 -3.83
N ASN A 292 -19.26 1.52 -3.84
CA ASN A 292 -20.52 0.91 -3.40
C ASN A 292 -20.84 1.22 -1.92
N LEU A 293 -19.82 1.14 -1.04
CA LEU A 293 -19.98 1.47 0.36
C LEU A 293 -20.25 2.97 0.58
N GLY A 294 -19.44 3.82 -0.03
CA GLY A 294 -19.50 5.27 0.14
C GLY A 294 -20.79 5.89 -0.37
N THR A 295 -21.29 5.41 -1.52
CA THR A 295 -22.55 5.89 -2.13
C THR A 295 -23.80 5.22 -1.58
N GLY A 296 -23.68 4.26 -0.64
CA GLY A 296 -24.81 3.53 -0.07
C GLY A 296 -25.43 2.50 -1.03
N THR A 297 -24.71 2.06 -2.08
CA THR A 297 -25.14 0.96 -2.95
C THR A 297 -25.00 -0.40 -2.26
N ALA A 298 -24.05 -0.51 -1.33
CA ALA A 298 -23.88 -1.67 -0.46
C ALA A 298 -23.65 -1.24 1.00
N ALA A 299 -24.18 -2.01 1.94
CA ALA A 299 -24.10 -1.69 3.37
C ALA A 299 -22.81 -2.18 4.02
N MET A 300 -22.23 -3.24 3.52
CA MET A 300 -21.04 -3.89 4.08
C MET A 300 -20.00 -4.15 3.00
N TYR A 301 -18.72 -4.01 3.38
CA TYR A 301 -17.59 -4.28 2.51
C TYR A 301 -16.39 -4.74 3.34
N ILE A 302 -15.70 -5.81 2.92
CA ILE A 302 -14.46 -6.26 3.56
C ILE A 302 -13.35 -5.28 3.18
N ALA A 303 -12.82 -4.57 4.16
CA ALA A 303 -11.75 -3.59 3.96
C ALA A 303 -11.00 -3.37 5.28
N ALA A 304 -10.10 -2.38 5.34
CA ALA A 304 -9.22 -2.20 6.48
C ALA A 304 -9.07 -0.73 6.91
N ASN A 305 -8.49 -0.53 8.09
CA ASN A 305 -8.34 0.77 8.73
C ASN A 305 -7.43 1.76 7.98
N ASP A 306 -6.56 1.28 7.11
CA ASP A 306 -5.68 2.12 6.26
C ASP A 306 -6.44 2.82 5.13
N ALA A 307 -7.57 2.25 4.69
CA ALA A 307 -8.34 2.69 3.54
C ALA A 307 -9.61 3.50 3.87
N VAL A 308 -9.76 3.99 5.12
CA VAL A 308 -10.97 4.72 5.56
C VAL A 308 -11.22 6.03 4.80
N ASN A 309 -10.21 6.59 4.14
CA ASN A 309 -10.36 7.75 3.26
C ASN A 309 -11.15 7.43 1.99
N GLN A 310 -11.12 6.19 1.53
CA GLN A 310 -11.78 5.78 0.29
C GLN A 310 -13.31 5.92 0.35
N PRO A 311 -14.05 5.35 1.32
CA PRO A 311 -15.47 5.57 1.40
C PRO A 311 -15.82 7.02 1.82
N THR A 312 -14.98 7.70 2.59
CA THR A 312 -15.28 9.04 3.12
C THR A 312 -14.86 10.16 2.17
N GLN A 313 -13.57 10.51 2.11
CA GLN A 313 -13.04 11.60 1.28
C GLN A 313 -13.34 11.40 -0.21
N VAL A 314 -13.09 10.20 -0.73
CA VAL A 314 -13.21 9.93 -2.18
C VAL A 314 -14.66 9.71 -2.61
N ASN A 315 -15.44 9.00 -1.79
CA ASN A 315 -16.81 8.58 -2.17
C ASN A 315 -17.92 9.24 -1.33
N GLY A 316 -17.59 10.21 -0.46
CA GLY A 316 -18.53 11.14 0.12
C GLY A 316 -19.36 10.64 1.31
N LEU A 317 -19.05 9.47 1.87
CA LEU A 317 -19.72 9.00 3.10
C LEU A 317 -19.31 9.92 4.26
N PRO A 318 -20.26 10.46 5.04
CA PRO A 318 -19.93 11.24 6.22
C PRO A 318 -19.05 10.46 7.19
N VAL A 319 -18.08 11.13 7.81
CA VAL A 319 -17.08 10.51 8.67
C VAL A 319 -17.68 9.77 9.86
N ASP A 320 -18.80 10.24 10.38
CA ASP A 320 -19.58 9.65 11.49
C ASP A 320 -20.53 8.53 11.03
N LYS A 321 -20.59 8.24 9.74
CA LYS A 321 -21.40 7.18 9.14
C LYS A 321 -20.56 5.99 8.65
N LEU A 322 -19.27 6.03 8.85
CA LEU A 322 -18.38 4.89 8.63
C LEU A 322 -18.10 4.18 9.95
N SER A 323 -18.29 2.86 9.97
CA SER A 323 -17.86 1.98 11.07
C SER A 323 -16.98 0.86 10.54
N LEU A 324 -16.11 0.33 11.38
CA LEU A 324 -15.27 -0.81 11.08
C LEU A 324 -15.38 -1.81 12.24
N CYS A 325 -15.75 -3.03 11.94
CA CYS A 325 -15.90 -4.12 12.91
C CYS A 325 -15.07 -5.34 12.49
N PRO A 326 -14.89 -6.34 13.39
CA PRO A 326 -14.18 -7.57 13.03
C PRO A 326 -14.84 -8.29 11.86
N LEU A 327 -14.05 -9.06 11.10
CA LEU A 327 -14.61 -10.08 10.21
C LEU A 327 -15.42 -11.10 11.04
N PRO A 328 -16.53 -11.62 10.50
CA PRO A 328 -17.35 -12.58 11.23
C PRO A 328 -16.64 -13.89 11.52
N ALA A 329 -16.97 -14.54 12.64
CA ALA A 329 -16.51 -15.88 12.96
C ALA A 329 -17.16 -16.93 12.06
N GLY A 330 -16.45 -18.01 11.81
CA GLY A 330 -16.94 -19.18 11.09
C GLY A 330 -17.76 -20.13 11.96
N PRO A 331 -18.19 -21.26 11.39
CA PRO A 331 -19.04 -22.25 12.07
C PRO A 331 -18.43 -22.84 13.34
N ASN A 332 -17.12 -22.91 13.43
CA ASN A 332 -16.38 -23.46 14.57
C ASN A 332 -15.96 -22.38 15.58
N GLY A 333 -16.31 -21.11 15.33
CA GLY A 333 -15.91 -19.98 16.15
C GLY A 333 -14.55 -19.37 15.77
N ASP A 334 -13.89 -19.89 14.75
CA ASP A 334 -12.63 -19.34 14.24
C ASP A 334 -12.89 -17.93 13.65
N GLN A 335 -12.06 -16.96 14.05
CA GLN A 335 -12.17 -15.59 13.61
C GLN A 335 -10.77 -15.05 13.30
N PHE A 336 -10.52 -14.72 12.05
CA PHE A 336 -9.23 -14.23 11.61
C PHE A 336 -9.35 -12.95 10.80
N SER A 337 -8.37 -12.07 10.99
CA SER A 337 -8.13 -10.92 10.12
C SER A 337 -6.85 -11.16 9.33
N LEU A 338 -6.89 -10.91 8.04
CA LEU A 338 -5.69 -10.92 7.21
C LEU A 338 -4.85 -9.70 7.53
N LEU A 339 -3.59 -9.94 7.93
CA LEU A 339 -2.58 -8.90 8.07
C LEU A 339 -1.88 -8.71 6.72
N GLY A 340 -2.17 -7.58 6.11
CA GLY A 340 -1.52 -7.12 4.88
C GLY A 340 -0.83 -5.78 5.08
N GLY A 341 -0.35 -5.21 4.00
CA GLY A 341 0.27 -3.88 4.04
C GLY A 341 1.05 -3.54 2.79
N THR A 342 1.60 -2.36 2.84
CA THR A 342 2.35 -1.77 1.74
C THR A 342 3.75 -1.43 2.24
N PRO A 343 4.80 -2.02 1.66
CA PRO A 343 6.17 -1.60 1.91
C PRO A 343 6.59 -0.50 0.94
N TYR A 344 7.54 0.33 1.36
CA TYR A 344 8.37 1.10 0.47
C TYR A 344 9.59 0.29 0.05
N PHE A 345 9.86 0.29 -1.24
CA PHE A 345 11.07 -0.23 -1.84
C PHE A 345 11.85 0.87 -2.55
N PHE A 346 13.12 0.62 -2.75
CA PHE A 346 14.02 1.48 -3.52
C PHE A 346 14.50 0.74 -4.75
N SER A 347 14.53 1.40 -5.90
CA SER A 347 15.05 0.81 -7.12
C SER A 347 16.47 0.31 -6.88
N LYS A 348 16.83 -0.85 -7.43
CA LYS A 348 18.20 -1.39 -7.34
C LYS A 348 19.24 -0.44 -7.92
N ASP A 349 18.83 0.43 -8.85
CA ASP A 349 19.69 1.39 -9.51
C ASP A 349 19.85 2.70 -8.70
N ALA A 350 19.11 2.86 -7.60
CA ALA A 350 19.21 4.03 -6.73
C ALA A 350 20.53 4.03 -5.95
N THR A 351 21.22 5.18 -5.95
CA THR A 351 22.45 5.35 -5.19
C THR A 351 22.18 5.45 -3.69
N LYS A 352 23.21 5.24 -2.85
CA LYS A 352 23.12 5.42 -1.40
C LYS A 352 22.62 6.83 -1.04
N GLU A 353 23.08 7.85 -1.75
CA GLU A 353 22.67 9.25 -1.56
C GLU A 353 21.20 9.45 -1.88
N GLN A 354 20.70 8.88 -2.98
CA GLN A 354 19.29 8.94 -3.37
C GLN A 354 18.40 8.23 -2.35
N ILE A 355 18.79 7.04 -1.88
CA ILE A 355 18.06 6.28 -0.86
C ILE A 355 18.00 7.08 0.44
N ASN A 356 19.13 7.64 0.89
CA ASN A 356 19.17 8.47 2.10
C ASN A 356 18.27 9.70 1.98
N ALA A 357 18.30 10.41 0.86
CA ALA A 357 17.45 11.56 0.62
C ALA A 357 15.95 11.19 0.63
N ALA A 358 15.59 10.05 0.04
CA ALA A 358 14.21 9.55 0.09
C ALA A 358 13.79 9.15 1.52
N LEU A 359 14.68 8.57 2.32
CA LEU A 359 14.42 8.29 3.74
C LEU A 359 14.25 9.57 4.57
N ASP A 360 15.04 10.61 4.29
CA ASP A 360 14.89 11.93 4.94
C ASP A 360 13.54 12.59 4.56
N TYR A 361 13.10 12.40 3.32
CA TYR A 361 11.76 12.83 2.90
C TYR A 361 10.65 12.09 3.67
N LEU A 362 10.79 10.76 3.85
CA LEU A 362 9.84 9.98 4.65
C LEU A 362 9.84 10.40 6.13
N GLU A 363 10.99 10.81 6.68
CA GLU A 363 11.05 11.37 8.03
C GLU A 363 10.20 12.65 8.14
N ILE A 364 10.32 13.57 7.18
CA ILE A 364 9.51 14.80 7.14
C ILE A 364 8.01 14.49 7.03
N MET A 365 7.63 13.45 6.31
CA MET A 365 6.26 12.97 6.23
C MET A 365 5.75 12.32 7.54
N GLY A 366 6.63 12.06 8.52
CA GLY A 366 6.29 11.27 9.71
C GLY A 366 6.08 9.78 9.42
N LYS A 367 6.78 9.25 8.42
CA LYS A 367 6.71 7.83 7.99
C LYS A 367 7.96 7.03 8.39
N ALA A 368 8.84 7.61 9.20
CA ALA A 368 10.07 7.00 9.71
C ALA A 368 9.95 6.66 11.20
N PRO A 369 10.78 5.75 11.74
CA PRO A 369 10.75 5.36 13.15
C PRO A 369 11.48 6.36 14.05
N VAL A 370 11.23 7.65 13.85
CA VAL A 370 11.84 8.73 14.62
C VAL A 370 10.79 9.78 15.00
N ALA A 371 10.89 10.30 16.22
CA ALA A 371 9.99 11.33 16.74
C ALA A 371 10.68 12.70 16.78
N THR A 372 11.35 13.08 15.67
CA THR A 372 11.92 14.42 15.53
C THR A 372 10.82 15.47 15.42
N ASP A 373 11.15 16.75 15.66
CA ASP A 373 10.19 17.85 15.52
C ASP A 373 9.61 17.90 14.08
N ALA A 374 10.44 17.60 13.07
CA ALA A 374 10.00 17.54 11.68
C ALA A 374 9.02 16.38 11.43
N ALA A 375 9.34 15.17 11.93
CA ALA A 375 8.47 14.00 11.81
C ALA A 375 7.11 14.22 12.51
N ILE A 376 7.14 14.76 13.75
CA ILE A 376 5.92 15.08 14.50
C ILE A 376 5.10 16.15 13.77
N ALA A 377 5.75 17.16 13.19
CA ALA A 377 5.05 18.17 12.38
C ALA A 377 4.40 17.57 11.14
N GLY A 378 5.08 16.63 10.47
CA GLY A 378 4.53 15.86 9.34
C GLY A 378 3.32 15.03 9.72
N MET A 379 3.40 14.26 10.82
CA MET A 379 2.26 13.49 11.35
C MET A 379 1.05 14.38 11.68
N ARG A 380 1.29 15.56 12.29
CA ARG A 380 0.22 16.54 12.60
C ARG A 380 -0.40 17.14 11.34
N ALA A 381 0.44 17.44 10.33
CA ALA A 381 -0.04 17.97 9.05
C ALA A 381 -0.93 16.93 8.33
N ASP A 382 -0.54 15.64 8.32
CA ASP A 382 -1.36 14.55 7.80
C ASP A 382 -2.68 14.43 8.57
N ALA A 383 -2.64 14.42 9.91
CA ALA A 383 -3.85 14.34 10.74
C ALA A 383 -4.79 15.53 10.52
N GLN A 384 -4.26 16.75 10.42
CA GLN A 384 -5.05 17.94 10.10
C GLN A 384 -5.67 17.88 8.71
N ASN A 385 -4.91 17.40 7.71
CA ASN A 385 -5.41 17.19 6.35
C ASN A 385 -6.57 16.18 6.34
N ARG A 386 -6.45 15.08 7.08
CA ARG A 386 -7.52 14.09 7.25
C ARG A 386 -8.77 14.71 7.84
N VAL A 387 -8.65 15.48 8.94
CA VAL A 387 -9.80 16.18 9.55
C VAL A 387 -10.47 17.12 8.55
N ASN A 388 -9.69 17.90 7.81
CA ASN A 388 -10.20 18.87 6.84
C ASN A 388 -10.98 18.20 5.69
N ASN A 389 -10.59 16.98 5.34
CA ASN A 389 -11.16 16.20 4.24
C ASN A 389 -12.20 15.16 4.71
N GLY A 390 -12.62 15.21 5.98
CA GLY A 390 -13.62 14.25 6.50
C GLY A 390 -13.11 12.82 6.50
N VAL A 391 -11.81 12.60 6.73
CA VAL A 391 -11.22 11.27 6.87
C VAL A 391 -11.11 10.92 8.35
N PRO A 392 -11.50 9.71 8.78
CA PRO A 392 -11.30 9.27 10.16
C PRO A 392 -9.83 9.31 10.59
N VAL A 393 -9.56 9.96 11.73
CA VAL A 393 -8.26 9.92 12.41
C VAL A 393 -8.34 8.85 13.50
N ILE A 394 -7.87 7.66 13.16
CA ILE A 394 -7.95 6.43 13.96
C ILE A 394 -6.57 5.78 14.08
N PRO A 395 -6.35 4.87 15.06
CA PRO A 395 -5.08 4.16 15.21
C PRO A 395 -4.67 3.42 13.93
N ARG A 396 -3.37 3.40 13.65
CA ARG A 396 -2.76 2.64 12.56
C ARG A 396 -2.19 1.32 13.10
N PHE A 397 -1.96 0.37 12.22
CA PHE A 397 -1.19 -0.82 12.59
C PHE A 397 0.26 -0.41 12.92
N PRO A 398 0.84 -0.88 14.04
CA PRO A 398 2.18 -0.47 14.48
C PRO A 398 3.26 -1.16 13.64
N CYS A 399 3.57 -0.58 12.49
CA CYS A 399 4.65 -1.03 11.60
C CYS A 399 6.03 -0.71 12.16
N TRP A 400 6.13 0.36 12.92
CA TRP A 400 7.28 0.77 13.69
C TRP A 400 7.00 0.57 15.17
N ILE A 401 7.97 0.02 15.92
CA ILE A 401 7.82 -0.31 17.34
C ILE A 401 8.63 0.63 18.25
N ASP A 402 9.11 1.75 17.71
CA ASP A 402 9.77 2.77 18.51
C ASP A 402 8.78 3.42 19.49
N GLU A 403 9.10 3.42 20.79
CA GLU A 403 8.20 3.88 21.85
C GLU A 403 7.86 5.37 21.73
N GLN A 404 8.80 6.21 21.24
CA GLN A 404 8.57 7.65 21.09
C GLN A 404 7.64 7.94 19.93
N VAL A 405 7.78 7.20 18.82
CA VAL A 405 6.88 7.30 17.67
C VAL A 405 5.46 6.86 18.06
N LEU A 406 5.31 5.71 18.72
CA LEU A 406 4.01 5.23 19.18
C LEU A 406 3.34 6.19 20.17
N ALA A 407 4.13 6.82 21.05
CA ALA A 407 3.61 7.84 21.97
C ALA A 407 3.17 9.11 21.23
N ALA A 408 3.93 9.56 20.22
CA ALA A 408 3.59 10.71 19.40
C ALA A 408 2.31 10.45 18.58
N GLU A 409 2.19 9.29 17.95
CA GLU A 409 0.98 8.88 17.20
C GLU A 409 -0.25 8.88 18.12
N LYS A 410 -0.15 8.29 19.30
CA LYS A 410 -1.25 8.28 20.28
C LYS A 410 -1.69 9.69 20.69
N GLN A 411 -0.72 10.60 20.90
CA GLN A 411 -1.03 11.99 21.23
C GLN A 411 -1.73 12.70 20.08
N ILE A 412 -1.28 12.50 18.85
CA ILE A 412 -1.86 13.10 17.64
C ILE A 412 -3.29 12.59 17.44
N ILE A 413 -3.53 11.28 17.57
CA ILE A 413 -4.88 10.71 17.50
C ILE A 413 -5.80 11.31 18.57
N THR A 414 -5.29 11.52 19.79
CA THR A 414 -6.06 12.17 20.85
C THR A 414 -6.41 13.63 20.55
N GLU A 415 -5.48 14.35 19.88
CA GLU A 415 -5.65 15.76 19.54
C GLU A 415 -6.56 15.97 18.33
N PHE A 416 -6.46 15.11 17.31
CA PHE A 416 -7.14 15.26 16.02
C PHE A 416 -8.31 14.28 15.81
N GLY A 417 -8.57 13.38 16.74
CA GLY A 417 -9.67 12.38 16.64
C GLY A 417 -11.00 13.07 16.33
N ASN A 418 -11.62 12.66 15.22
CA ASN A 418 -12.83 13.27 14.66
C ASN A 418 -13.99 12.28 14.52
N VAL A 419 -13.88 11.11 15.14
CA VAL A 419 -14.89 10.04 15.11
C VAL A 419 -15.17 9.52 16.54
N ASP A 420 -16.34 8.96 16.72
CA ASP A 420 -16.62 8.18 17.94
C ASP A 420 -15.90 6.83 17.86
N THR A 421 -14.97 6.59 18.79
CA THR A 421 -14.14 5.38 18.79
C THR A 421 -14.96 4.09 18.92
N LYS A 422 -16.16 4.15 19.49
CA LYS A 422 -17.07 3.01 19.60
C LYS A 422 -17.48 2.41 18.26
N LEU A 423 -17.39 3.18 17.18
CA LEU A 423 -17.57 2.68 15.81
C LEU A 423 -16.43 1.78 15.34
N TYR A 424 -15.31 1.75 16.08
CA TYR A 424 -14.07 1.05 15.73
C TYR A 424 -13.52 0.16 16.85
N ASP A 425 -13.93 0.35 18.11
CA ASP A 425 -13.37 -0.35 19.28
C ASP A 425 -13.37 -1.88 19.10
N SER A 426 -14.47 -2.46 18.62
CA SER A 426 -14.56 -3.91 18.42
C SER A 426 -13.58 -4.45 17.38
N TYR A 427 -13.26 -3.66 16.36
CA TYR A 427 -12.25 -4.01 15.36
C TYR A 427 -10.86 -4.06 15.99
N TYR A 428 -10.49 -3.04 16.77
CA TYR A 428 -9.19 -3.01 17.43
C TYR A 428 -9.06 -4.09 18.50
N ASP A 429 -10.12 -4.36 19.26
CA ASP A 429 -10.14 -5.46 20.23
C ASP A 429 -9.86 -6.81 19.56
N ALA A 430 -10.47 -7.06 18.40
CA ALA A 430 -10.25 -8.31 17.67
C ALA A 430 -8.85 -8.39 17.02
N THR A 431 -8.39 -7.30 16.41
CA THR A 431 -7.11 -7.28 15.68
C THR A 431 -5.88 -7.21 16.60
N THR A 432 -6.07 -6.85 17.87
CA THR A 432 -5.01 -6.92 18.91
C THR A 432 -5.04 -8.20 19.73
N THR A 433 -6.07 -9.04 19.56
CA THR A 433 -6.14 -10.36 20.21
C THR A 433 -5.13 -11.31 19.59
N GLU A 434 -4.30 -11.93 20.43
CA GLU A 434 -3.29 -12.89 19.99
C GLU A 434 -3.94 -14.05 19.21
N GLY A 435 -3.37 -14.38 18.07
CA GLY A 435 -3.83 -15.47 17.19
C GLY A 435 -4.92 -15.09 16.18
N ASN A 436 -5.50 -13.89 16.28
CA ASN A 436 -6.53 -13.46 15.32
C ASN A 436 -5.95 -12.90 14.03
N LEU A 437 -4.69 -12.46 14.02
CA LEU A 437 -4.04 -11.99 12.80
C LEU A 437 -3.36 -13.16 12.08
N ARG A 438 -3.61 -13.27 10.79
CA ARG A 438 -2.91 -14.21 9.89
C ARG A 438 -2.26 -13.45 8.76
N MET A 439 -1.02 -13.82 8.48
CA MET A 439 -0.34 -13.37 7.27
C MET A 439 -1.01 -13.98 6.04
N GLU A 440 -0.80 -13.35 4.89
CA GLU A 440 -1.23 -13.92 3.62
C GLU A 440 -0.62 -15.31 3.38
N GLU A 441 -1.30 -16.12 2.57
CA GLU A 441 -0.87 -17.50 2.30
C GLU A 441 0.56 -17.53 1.71
N PRO A 442 1.40 -18.47 2.16
CA PRO A 442 2.78 -18.56 1.68
C PRO A 442 2.88 -19.03 0.23
N GLY A 443 4.05 -18.92 -0.36
CA GLY A 443 4.34 -19.34 -1.73
C GLY A 443 3.97 -18.27 -2.75
N SER A 444 2.85 -18.41 -3.45
CA SER A 444 2.40 -17.44 -4.46
C SER A 444 0.96 -17.02 -4.21
N ALA A 445 0.76 -16.11 -3.23
CA ALA A 445 -0.56 -15.67 -2.81
C ALA A 445 -1.37 -15.03 -3.96
N GLN A 446 -0.75 -14.23 -4.81
CA GLN A 446 -1.45 -13.57 -5.92
C GLN A 446 -1.99 -14.57 -6.96
N ASP A 447 -1.25 -15.63 -7.24
CA ASP A 447 -1.70 -16.69 -8.13
C ASP A 447 -2.81 -17.52 -7.49
N LEU A 448 -2.72 -17.81 -6.18
CA LEU A 448 -3.81 -18.42 -5.42
C LEU A 448 -5.09 -17.59 -5.54
N TYR A 449 -4.99 -16.27 -5.31
CA TYR A 449 -6.15 -15.37 -5.40
C TYR A 449 -6.75 -15.34 -6.79
N ALA A 450 -5.93 -15.36 -7.83
CA ALA A 450 -6.40 -15.45 -9.21
C ALA A 450 -7.17 -16.76 -9.48
N GLU A 451 -6.68 -17.90 -9.01
CA GLU A 451 -7.38 -19.20 -9.16
C GLU A 451 -8.69 -19.25 -8.36
N LEU A 452 -8.70 -18.75 -7.13
CA LEU A 452 -9.90 -18.69 -6.30
C LEU A 452 -10.95 -17.73 -6.88
N THR A 453 -10.53 -16.60 -7.46
CA THR A 453 -11.45 -15.66 -8.12
C THR A 453 -12.17 -16.31 -9.31
N LYS A 454 -11.50 -17.16 -10.07
CA LYS A 454 -12.16 -17.92 -11.17
C LYS A 454 -13.28 -18.83 -10.65
N VAL A 455 -13.06 -19.50 -9.51
CA VAL A 455 -14.09 -20.31 -8.85
C VAL A 455 -15.23 -19.43 -8.38
N LEU A 456 -14.91 -18.31 -7.73
CA LEU A 456 -15.87 -17.33 -7.24
C LEU A 456 -16.77 -16.82 -8.34
N GLN A 457 -16.20 -16.39 -9.47
CA GLN A 457 -16.95 -15.95 -10.65
C GLN A 457 -17.87 -17.05 -11.17
N ALA A 458 -17.41 -18.30 -11.22
CA ALA A 458 -18.23 -19.41 -11.69
C ALA A 458 -19.45 -19.65 -10.78
N VAL A 459 -19.27 -19.65 -9.45
CA VAL A 459 -20.36 -19.95 -8.51
C VAL A 459 -21.39 -18.83 -8.38
N ILE A 460 -20.99 -17.56 -8.60
CA ILE A 460 -21.93 -16.43 -8.57
C ILE A 460 -22.63 -16.18 -9.90
N THR A 461 -22.17 -16.77 -11.01
CA THR A 461 -22.80 -16.64 -12.34
C THR A 461 -23.61 -17.86 -12.74
N ASP A 462 -23.31 -19.04 -12.18
CA ASP A 462 -24.09 -20.27 -12.44
C ASP A 462 -24.56 -20.90 -11.12
N LYS A 463 -25.88 -20.89 -10.90
CA LYS A 463 -26.51 -21.50 -9.74
C LYS A 463 -26.21 -23.00 -9.62
N ASN A 464 -25.97 -23.70 -10.74
CA ASN A 464 -25.71 -25.14 -10.79
C ASN A 464 -24.23 -25.47 -10.80
N ALA A 465 -23.32 -24.47 -10.61
CA ALA A 465 -21.89 -24.71 -10.55
C ALA A 465 -21.54 -25.76 -9.49
N ASP A 466 -20.75 -26.75 -9.86
CA ASP A 466 -20.22 -27.79 -8.96
C ASP A 466 -18.99 -27.24 -8.26
N VAL A 467 -19.18 -26.77 -7.02
CA VAL A 467 -18.14 -26.14 -6.21
C VAL A 467 -16.98 -27.09 -5.97
N ALA A 468 -17.24 -28.36 -5.64
CA ALA A 468 -16.17 -29.31 -5.35
C ALA A 468 -15.27 -29.55 -6.56
N SER A 469 -15.88 -29.70 -7.75
CA SER A 469 -15.14 -29.89 -9.01
C SER A 469 -14.32 -28.63 -9.39
N LEU A 470 -14.88 -27.45 -9.16
CA LEU A 470 -14.17 -26.18 -9.42
C LEU A 470 -12.98 -25.98 -8.47
N MET A 471 -13.14 -26.26 -7.18
CA MET A 471 -12.08 -26.17 -6.18
C MET A 471 -10.96 -27.20 -6.43
N GLU A 472 -11.30 -28.43 -6.86
CA GLU A 472 -10.31 -29.44 -7.28
C GLU A 472 -9.47 -28.95 -8.48
N LYS A 473 -10.13 -28.33 -9.47
CA LYS A 473 -9.43 -27.76 -10.63
C LYS A 473 -8.52 -26.60 -10.20
N ALA A 474 -9.00 -25.71 -9.35
CA ALA A 474 -8.19 -24.61 -8.81
C ALA A 474 -6.98 -25.14 -8.03
N ASN A 475 -7.16 -26.18 -7.22
CA ASN A 475 -6.07 -26.87 -6.49
C ASN A 475 -5.00 -27.39 -7.43
N THR A 476 -5.41 -28.08 -8.50
CA THR A 476 -4.47 -28.64 -9.50
C THR A 476 -3.70 -27.55 -10.24
N ASN A 477 -4.39 -26.46 -10.65
CA ASN A 477 -3.77 -25.33 -11.33
C ASN A 477 -2.76 -24.64 -10.41
N TYR A 478 -3.17 -24.35 -9.18
CA TYR A 478 -2.31 -23.67 -8.20
C TYR A 478 -1.10 -24.53 -7.83
N GLN A 479 -1.26 -25.86 -7.67
CA GLN A 479 -0.11 -26.77 -7.44
C GLN A 479 0.90 -26.71 -8.59
N THR A 480 0.42 -26.62 -9.84
CA THR A 480 1.30 -26.50 -11.01
C THR A 480 2.16 -25.22 -10.94
N ILE A 481 1.58 -24.12 -10.45
CA ILE A 481 2.30 -22.85 -10.25
C ILE A 481 3.34 -23.00 -9.13
N LEU A 482 2.94 -23.55 -7.97
CA LEU A 482 3.84 -23.80 -6.85
C LEU A 482 5.01 -24.71 -7.22
N ASP A 483 4.79 -25.73 -8.04
CA ASP A 483 5.85 -26.60 -8.56
C ASP A 483 6.83 -25.85 -9.48
N GLY A 484 6.39 -24.77 -10.11
CA GLY A 484 7.23 -23.88 -10.91
C GLY A 484 8.17 -23.00 -10.08
N LEU A 485 7.84 -22.69 -8.83
CA LEU A 485 8.66 -21.87 -7.93
C LEU A 485 9.95 -22.60 -7.47
N LYS A 486 10.00 -23.92 -7.60
CA LYS A 486 11.15 -24.77 -7.19
C LYS A 486 12.39 -24.63 -8.09
N LYS A 487 12.35 -23.80 -9.10
CA LYS A 487 13.45 -23.60 -10.06
C LYS A 487 14.14 -22.28 -9.84
#